data_324da32a73bc210efcd934752dd890b3
#
_entry.id   324da32a73bc210efcd934752dd890b3
#
_cell.length_a   1.000
_cell.length_b   1.000
_cell.length_c   1.000
_cell.angle_alpha   90.00
_cell.angle_beta   90.00
_cell.angle_gamma   90.00
#
_symmetry.space_group_name_H-M   'P 1'
#
loop_
_entity.id
_entity.type
_entity.pdbx_description
1 polymer ?
#
loop_
_entity_poly.entity_id
_entity_poly.type
_entity_poly.pdbx_seq_one_letter_code
_entity_poly.pdbx_strand_id
1 'polypeptide(L)'
;MTTTVQRPTPEDSAVERFREAVYAHYEQHGRDFPWRHTTDPYHILVAEVMLQQTQTGRVVPKYIDFTGRFPDFETLARSRPADVLAAWQGLGYNRRALALHTIAERVCIDFGGSLPQEEELLRRLPCIGAYTAAAIRTFAFGLPEAFVETNIRAVFIHEFFPEASGVSDAEILPLVEATLDRAQPRRWYQALMDYGAMLKESGNPSRRSAHHRPQSRFGGSRRQARGIILRALLRDGPTSARMLASSIAEWDSRFDDALETLKRDGLVVERGTVISVIP
;
A
#
# COMPACT_ATOMS: atom_id res chain seq x y z
N MET A 1 -15.08 4.29 -39.48
CA MET A 1 -15.54 2.93 -39.17
C MET A 1 -14.79 2.50 -37.93
N THR A 2 -15.41 2.62 -36.76
CA THR A 2 -14.81 2.27 -35.46
C THR A 2 -15.03 0.78 -35.30
N THR A 3 -13.99 -0.01 -35.46
CA THR A 3 -14.04 -1.45 -35.20
C THR A 3 -14.20 -1.66 -33.72
N THR A 4 -15.40 -2.02 -33.27
CA THR A 4 -15.69 -2.45 -31.92
C THR A 4 -14.95 -3.78 -31.70
N VAL A 5 -13.81 -3.74 -31.02
CA VAL A 5 -13.11 -4.95 -30.59
C VAL A 5 -14.04 -5.63 -29.58
N GLN A 6 -14.68 -6.73 -29.99
CA GLN A 6 -15.41 -7.61 -29.10
C GLN A 6 -14.43 -8.09 -28.01
N ARG A 7 -14.70 -7.74 -26.77
CA ARG A 7 -13.91 -8.18 -25.60
C ARG A 7 -14.14 -9.68 -25.44
N PRO A 8 -13.10 -10.52 -25.38
CA PRO A 8 -13.28 -11.94 -25.11
C PRO A 8 -13.78 -12.11 -23.67
N THR A 9 -15.00 -12.59 -23.52
CA THR A 9 -15.41 -13.25 -22.29
C THR A 9 -14.76 -14.64 -22.37
N PRO A 10 -13.89 -15.03 -21.41
CA PRO A 10 -13.29 -16.36 -21.49
C PRO A 10 -14.38 -17.43 -21.35
N GLU A 11 -14.27 -18.49 -22.14
CA GLU A 11 -15.13 -19.67 -22.02
C GLU A 11 -14.96 -20.26 -20.60
N ASP A 12 -16.01 -20.84 -20.03
CA ASP A 12 -15.99 -21.40 -18.66
C ASP A 12 -14.81 -22.36 -18.44
N SER A 13 -14.51 -23.19 -19.44
CA SER A 13 -13.36 -24.11 -19.40
C SER A 13 -11.99 -23.41 -19.34
N ALA A 14 -11.89 -22.20 -19.90
CA ALA A 14 -10.66 -21.42 -19.85
C ALA A 14 -10.50 -20.75 -18.45
N VAL A 15 -11.61 -20.31 -17.88
CA VAL A 15 -11.63 -19.78 -16.50
C VAL A 15 -11.22 -20.86 -15.49
N GLU A 16 -11.75 -22.07 -15.64
CA GLU A 16 -11.40 -23.19 -14.77
C GLU A 16 -9.92 -23.54 -14.86
N ARG A 17 -9.38 -23.73 -16.06
CA ARG A 17 -7.94 -24.01 -16.25
C ARG A 17 -7.05 -22.90 -15.67
N PHE A 18 -7.44 -21.64 -15.85
CA PHE A 18 -6.71 -20.52 -15.28
C PHE A 18 -6.72 -20.54 -13.75
N ARG A 19 -7.87 -20.78 -13.12
CA ARG A 19 -7.98 -20.92 -11.66
C ARG A 19 -7.16 -22.09 -11.14
N GLU A 20 -7.21 -23.24 -11.81
CA GLU A 20 -6.41 -24.41 -11.46
C GLU A 20 -4.90 -24.11 -11.48
N ALA A 21 -4.41 -23.44 -12.52
CA ALA A 21 -3.00 -23.08 -12.64
C ALA A 21 -2.56 -22.11 -11.50
N VAL A 22 -3.37 -21.10 -11.20
CA VAL A 22 -3.10 -20.14 -10.13
C VAL A 22 -3.11 -20.80 -8.75
N TYR A 23 -4.08 -21.67 -8.48
CA TYR A 23 -4.14 -22.40 -7.22
C TYR A 23 -3.04 -23.46 -7.09
N ALA A 24 -2.71 -24.18 -8.16
CA ALA A 24 -1.60 -25.14 -8.15
C ALA A 24 -0.26 -24.47 -7.79
N HIS A 25 -0.01 -23.27 -8.33
CA HIS A 25 1.14 -22.47 -7.93
C HIS A 25 1.08 -22.08 -6.44
N TYR A 26 -0.07 -21.65 -5.97
CA TYR A 26 -0.25 -21.21 -4.59
C TYR A 26 -0.06 -22.35 -3.57
N GLU A 27 -0.55 -23.56 -3.88
CA GLU A 27 -0.36 -24.73 -3.03
C GLU A 27 1.12 -25.09 -2.83
N GLN A 28 1.94 -24.87 -3.88
CA GLN A 28 3.36 -25.24 -3.86
C GLN A 28 4.28 -24.11 -3.39
N HIS A 29 3.92 -22.86 -3.66
CA HIS A 29 4.79 -21.68 -3.52
C HIS A 29 4.13 -20.52 -2.78
N GLY A 30 2.99 -20.73 -2.13
CA GLY A 30 2.30 -19.72 -1.38
C GLY A 30 3.19 -19.08 -0.32
N ARG A 31 3.29 -17.75 -0.33
CA ARG A 31 4.11 -16.99 0.63
C ARG A 31 3.37 -16.83 1.94
N ASP A 32 4.10 -16.97 3.04
CA ASP A 32 3.56 -16.77 4.37
C ASP A 32 3.82 -15.34 4.87
N PHE A 33 2.72 -14.62 5.19
CA PHE A 33 2.79 -13.27 5.73
C PHE A 33 1.88 -13.13 6.95
N PRO A 34 2.27 -12.38 8.00
CA PRO A 34 1.48 -12.25 9.23
C PRO A 34 0.03 -11.81 9.01
N TRP A 35 -0.20 -10.88 8.08
CA TRP A 35 -1.54 -10.38 7.75
C TRP A 35 -2.42 -11.37 6.98
N ARG A 36 -1.88 -12.51 6.56
CA ARG A 36 -2.66 -13.60 5.95
C ARG A 36 -3.35 -14.50 6.97
N HIS A 37 -2.90 -14.46 8.23
CA HIS A 37 -3.44 -15.27 9.32
C HIS A 37 -4.53 -14.57 10.13
N THR A 38 -4.94 -13.37 9.74
CA THR A 38 -6.00 -12.63 10.42
C THR A 38 -7.06 -12.13 9.44
N THR A 39 -8.28 -11.96 9.91
CA THR A 39 -9.37 -11.25 9.24
C THR A 39 -9.74 -9.96 9.97
N ASP A 40 -8.99 -9.62 11.01
CA ASP A 40 -9.22 -8.39 11.77
C ASP A 40 -9.06 -7.16 10.85
N PRO A 41 -10.11 -6.32 10.72
CA PRO A 41 -10.10 -5.16 9.81
C PRO A 41 -9.00 -4.15 10.13
N TYR A 42 -8.62 -3.99 11.40
CA TYR A 42 -7.51 -3.14 11.79
C TYR A 42 -6.18 -3.66 11.23
N HIS A 43 -5.89 -4.92 11.47
CA HIS A 43 -4.66 -5.57 11.04
C HIS A 43 -4.55 -5.62 9.50
N ILE A 44 -5.65 -5.88 8.80
CA ILE A 44 -5.70 -5.82 7.33
C ILE A 44 -5.46 -4.40 6.83
N LEU A 45 -6.12 -3.39 7.41
CA LEU A 45 -5.90 -1.99 7.05
C LEU A 45 -4.44 -1.57 7.23
N VAL A 46 -3.82 -1.90 8.36
CA VAL A 46 -2.41 -1.60 8.63
C VAL A 46 -1.50 -2.20 7.55
N ALA A 47 -1.72 -3.49 7.22
CA ALA A 47 -0.96 -4.18 6.18
C ALA A 47 -1.13 -3.51 4.81
N GLU A 48 -2.37 -3.24 4.39
CA GLU A 48 -2.67 -2.63 3.09
C GLU A 48 -2.04 -1.23 2.96
N VAL A 49 -2.11 -0.41 4.00
CA VAL A 49 -1.47 0.91 4.01
C VAL A 49 0.05 0.80 3.99
N MET A 50 0.65 -0.15 4.71
CA MET A 50 2.10 -0.36 4.72
C MET A 50 2.62 -0.87 3.36
N LEU A 51 1.86 -1.71 2.68
CA LEU A 51 2.22 -2.31 1.39
C LEU A 51 2.15 -1.32 0.22
N GLN A 52 1.44 -0.18 0.36
CA GLN A 52 1.41 0.84 -0.69
C GLN A 52 2.85 1.28 -1.06
N GLN A 53 3.30 0.96 -2.27
CA GLN A 53 4.63 1.29 -2.81
C GLN A 53 5.82 0.83 -1.93
N THR A 54 5.64 -0.20 -1.10
CA THR A 54 6.68 -0.75 -0.23
C THR A 54 6.81 -2.26 -0.46
N GLN A 55 8.04 -2.75 -0.57
CA GLN A 55 8.31 -4.18 -0.75
C GLN A 55 7.93 -4.97 0.51
N THR A 56 7.33 -6.15 0.32
CA THR A 56 6.84 -7.03 1.40
C THR A 56 7.91 -7.36 2.44
N GLY A 57 9.14 -7.66 2.03
CA GLY A 57 10.23 -7.97 2.95
C GLY A 57 10.61 -6.84 3.91
N ARG A 58 10.31 -5.57 3.52
CA ARG A 58 10.46 -4.41 4.42
C ARG A 58 9.25 -4.21 5.32
N VAL A 59 8.07 -4.64 4.86
CA VAL A 59 6.82 -4.47 5.60
C VAL A 59 6.71 -5.48 6.74
N VAL A 60 7.05 -6.75 6.54
CA VAL A 60 6.88 -7.81 7.54
C VAL A 60 7.41 -7.42 8.93
N PRO A 61 8.70 -7.07 9.12
CA PRO A 61 9.21 -6.74 10.45
C PRO A 61 8.55 -5.48 11.01
N LYS A 62 8.18 -4.52 10.16
CA LYS A 62 7.54 -3.28 10.57
C LYS A 62 6.09 -3.46 10.97
N TYR A 63 5.38 -4.35 10.28
CA TYR A 63 4.01 -4.71 10.61
C TYR A 63 3.95 -5.35 12.00
N ILE A 64 4.83 -6.31 12.29
CA ILE A 64 4.90 -6.99 13.59
C ILE A 64 5.20 -6.00 14.72
N ASP A 65 6.21 -5.13 14.53
CA ASP A 65 6.56 -4.11 15.53
C ASP A 65 5.42 -3.10 15.74
N PHE A 66 4.81 -2.64 14.65
CA PHE A 66 3.74 -1.65 14.69
C PHE A 66 2.46 -2.18 15.35
N THR A 67 2.00 -3.37 14.95
CA THR A 67 0.79 -3.97 15.55
C THR A 67 1.02 -4.45 16.98
N GLY A 68 2.26 -4.77 17.34
CA GLY A 68 2.62 -5.01 18.74
C GLY A 68 2.58 -3.77 19.64
N ARG A 69 2.87 -2.59 19.08
CA ARG A 69 2.80 -1.30 19.81
C ARG A 69 1.39 -0.69 19.81
N PHE A 70 0.70 -0.84 18.69
CA PHE A 70 -0.64 -0.30 18.47
C PHE A 70 -1.53 -1.47 18.00
N PRO A 71 -2.08 -2.27 18.93
CA PRO A 71 -2.78 -3.50 18.59
C PRO A 71 -4.19 -3.28 18.00
N ASP A 72 -4.75 -2.09 18.15
CA ASP A 72 -6.11 -1.76 17.74
C ASP A 72 -6.29 -0.27 17.40
N PHE A 73 -7.47 0.09 16.90
CA PHE A 73 -7.81 1.47 16.55
C PHE A 73 -7.74 2.41 17.74
N GLU A 74 -8.17 1.97 18.93
CA GLU A 74 -8.24 2.80 20.11
C GLU A 74 -6.84 3.17 20.62
N THR A 75 -5.94 2.20 20.68
CA THR A 75 -4.54 2.41 21.08
C THR A 75 -3.82 3.31 20.07
N LEU A 76 -4.05 3.10 18.76
CA LEU A 76 -3.46 3.93 17.73
C LEU A 76 -4.01 5.37 17.78
N ALA A 77 -5.31 5.55 17.94
CA ALA A 77 -5.95 6.87 18.03
C ALA A 77 -5.50 7.70 19.23
N ARG A 78 -5.20 7.05 20.35
CA ARG A 78 -4.70 7.71 21.57
C ARG A 78 -3.19 7.97 21.57
N SER A 79 -2.46 7.43 20.60
CA SER A 79 -1.01 7.60 20.52
C SER A 79 -0.65 9.00 20.01
N ARG A 80 0.56 9.45 20.34
CA ARG A 80 1.06 10.70 19.75
C ARG A 80 1.47 10.46 18.28
N PRO A 81 1.16 11.37 17.36
CA PRO A 81 1.63 11.28 15.96
C PRO A 81 3.14 11.04 15.83
N ALA A 82 3.94 11.63 16.72
CA ALA A 82 5.39 11.40 16.77
C ALA A 82 5.76 9.93 17.02
N ASP A 83 5.04 9.23 17.92
CA ASP A 83 5.29 7.82 18.23
C ASP A 83 4.92 6.91 17.04
N VAL A 84 3.83 7.24 16.35
CA VAL A 84 3.43 6.55 15.11
C VAL A 84 4.48 6.75 14.01
N LEU A 85 4.99 7.97 13.83
CA LEU A 85 6.06 8.26 12.87
C LEU A 85 7.37 7.55 13.24
N ALA A 86 7.69 7.42 14.52
CA ALA A 86 8.86 6.68 14.99
C ALA A 86 8.76 5.18 14.64
N ALA A 87 7.60 4.56 14.90
CA ALA A 87 7.35 3.16 14.51
C ALA A 87 7.38 2.96 12.99
N TRP A 88 6.97 3.97 12.21
CA TRP A 88 6.93 3.92 10.74
C TRP A 88 8.30 4.09 10.06
N GLN A 89 9.35 4.43 10.83
CA GLN A 89 10.69 4.66 10.29
C GLN A 89 11.17 3.49 9.40
N GLY A 90 11.69 3.82 8.21
CA GLY A 90 12.19 2.82 7.26
C GLY A 90 11.20 2.42 6.16
N LEU A 91 9.90 2.64 6.29
CA LEU A 91 8.90 2.36 5.24
C LEU A 91 8.85 3.45 4.15
N GLY A 92 9.15 4.69 4.52
CA GLY A 92 8.99 5.86 3.64
C GLY A 92 7.52 6.28 3.46
N TYR A 93 7.29 7.28 2.62
CA TYR A 93 5.94 7.84 2.40
C TYR A 93 5.19 8.11 3.72
N ASN A 94 5.84 8.83 4.63
CA ASN A 94 5.45 8.99 6.02
C ASN A 94 4.06 9.63 6.25
N ARG A 95 3.48 10.30 5.23
CA ARG A 95 2.07 10.75 5.26
C ARG A 95 1.09 9.60 5.51
N ARG A 96 1.44 8.37 5.10
CA ARG A 96 0.60 7.19 5.35
C ARG A 96 0.51 6.85 6.84
N ALA A 97 1.57 7.09 7.60
CA ALA A 97 1.56 6.91 9.06
C ALA A 97 0.55 7.86 9.73
N LEU A 98 0.59 9.15 9.36
CA LEU A 98 -0.40 10.12 9.86
C LEU A 98 -1.82 9.83 9.36
N ALA A 99 -1.95 9.40 8.09
CA ALA A 99 -3.24 8.98 7.57
C ALA A 99 -3.82 7.80 8.36
N LEU A 100 -2.99 6.82 8.71
CA LEU A 100 -3.41 5.66 9.51
C LEU A 100 -3.83 6.08 10.93
N HIS A 101 -3.10 7.01 11.55
CA HIS A 101 -3.49 7.60 12.83
C HIS A 101 -4.84 8.33 12.74
N THR A 102 -5.01 9.20 11.74
CA THR A 102 -6.28 9.89 11.49
C THR A 102 -7.44 8.92 11.19
N ILE A 103 -7.16 7.82 10.47
CA ILE A 103 -8.17 6.76 10.26
C ILE A 103 -8.59 6.19 11.61
N ALA A 104 -7.64 5.88 12.48
CA ALA A 104 -7.94 5.31 13.79
C ALA A 104 -8.80 6.26 14.64
N GLU A 105 -8.47 7.56 14.68
CA GLU A 105 -9.29 8.58 15.35
C GLU A 105 -10.72 8.60 14.81
N ARG A 106 -10.87 8.64 13.47
CA ARG A 106 -12.18 8.67 12.82
C ARG A 106 -12.97 7.38 13.04
N VAL A 107 -12.30 6.21 13.01
CA VAL A 107 -12.97 4.93 13.29
C VAL A 107 -13.52 4.90 14.71
N CYS A 108 -12.78 5.41 15.68
CA CYS A 108 -13.27 5.51 17.06
C CYS A 108 -14.43 6.50 17.20
N ILE A 109 -14.34 7.68 16.57
CA ILE A 109 -15.31 8.78 16.74
C ILE A 109 -16.56 8.54 15.90
N ASP A 110 -16.38 8.25 14.59
CA ASP A 110 -17.47 8.24 13.60
C ASP A 110 -18.16 6.86 13.51
N PHE A 111 -17.42 5.77 13.86
CA PHE A 111 -17.88 4.40 13.62
C PHE A 111 -17.84 3.49 14.87
N GLY A 112 -17.71 4.07 16.07
CA GLY A 112 -17.76 3.31 17.33
C GLY A 112 -16.66 2.28 17.50
N GLY A 113 -15.49 2.51 16.91
CA GLY A 113 -14.31 1.63 16.99
C GLY A 113 -14.27 0.49 15.96
N SER A 114 -15.27 0.38 15.07
CA SER A 114 -15.35 -0.66 14.04
C SER A 114 -15.19 -0.06 12.65
N LEU A 115 -14.28 -0.62 11.84
CA LEU A 115 -14.08 -0.16 10.46
C LEU A 115 -15.34 -0.46 9.63
N PRO A 116 -15.91 0.52 8.88
CA PRO A 116 -17.09 0.29 8.05
C PRO A 116 -16.79 -0.66 6.88
N GLN A 117 -17.82 -1.38 6.41
CA GLN A 117 -17.71 -2.28 5.26
C GLN A 117 -18.07 -1.59 3.94
N GLU A 118 -18.81 -0.51 3.99
CA GLU A 118 -19.29 0.23 2.82
C GLU A 118 -18.13 0.92 2.11
N GLU A 119 -18.02 0.67 0.80
CA GLU A 119 -16.94 1.25 -0.02
C GLU A 119 -16.89 2.77 0.09
N GLU A 120 -18.05 3.42 0.03
CA GLU A 120 -18.15 4.88 0.09
C GLU A 120 -17.62 5.44 1.42
N LEU A 121 -17.88 4.78 2.54
CA LEU A 121 -17.38 5.19 3.85
C LEU A 121 -15.88 4.96 3.97
N LEU A 122 -15.40 3.82 3.51
CA LEU A 122 -13.96 3.54 3.46
C LEU A 122 -13.20 4.58 2.63
N ARG A 123 -13.72 4.95 1.46
CA ARG A 123 -13.08 5.92 0.57
C ARG A 123 -13.09 7.36 1.08
N ARG A 124 -13.89 7.69 2.10
CA ARG A 124 -13.83 8.99 2.80
C ARG A 124 -12.68 9.06 3.81
N LEU A 125 -12.07 7.93 4.13
CA LEU A 125 -10.90 7.88 5.01
C LEU A 125 -9.62 8.25 4.24
N PRO A 126 -8.66 8.92 4.85
CA PRO A 126 -7.45 9.36 4.16
C PRO A 126 -6.62 8.16 3.67
N CYS A 127 -5.96 8.31 2.53
CA CYS A 127 -5.14 7.28 1.86
C CYS A 127 -5.87 6.00 1.45
N ILE A 128 -7.21 5.94 1.54
CA ILE A 128 -8.02 4.83 1.05
C ILE A 128 -8.64 5.20 -0.30
N GLY A 129 -8.05 4.70 -1.37
CA GLY A 129 -8.60 4.74 -2.73
C GLY A 129 -9.47 3.53 -3.04
N ALA A 130 -10.02 3.48 -4.27
CA ALA A 130 -10.86 2.37 -4.72
C ALA A 130 -10.19 1.00 -4.54
N TYR A 131 -8.91 0.87 -4.93
CA TYR A 131 -8.15 -0.37 -4.71
C TYR A 131 -8.08 -0.76 -3.23
N THR A 132 -7.65 0.16 -2.35
CA THR A 132 -7.48 -0.14 -0.92
C THR A 132 -8.81 -0.49 -0.26
N ALA A 133 -9.90 0.19 -0.63
CA ALA A 133 -11.24 -0.14 -0.14
C ALA A 133 -11.67 -1.56 -0.56
N ALA A 134 -11.52 -1.91 -1.83
CA ALA A 134 -11.84 -3.24 -2.34
C ALA A 134 -10.97 -4.34 -1.70
N ALA A 135 -9.67 -4.09 -1.52
CA ALA A 135 -8.76 -5.01 -0.84
C ALA A 135 -9.17 -5.24 0.62
N ILE A 136 -9.48 -4.19 1.38
CA ILE A 136 -9.99 -4.31 2.75
C ILE A 136 -11.29 -5.11 2.77
N ARG A 137 -12.25 -4.79 1.90
CA ARG A 137 -13.53 -5.51 1.80
C ARG A 137 -13.33 -6.99 1.52
N THR A 138 -12.36 -7.32 0.68
CA THR A 138 -12.03 -8.72 0.36
C THR A 138 -11.28 -9.41 1.51
N PHE A 139 -10.21 -8.80 2.02
CA PHE A 139 -9.34 -9.48 2.97
C PHE A 139 -9.85 -9.47 4.41
N ALA A 140 -10.59 -8.46 4.83
CA ALA A 140 -11.17 -8.39 6.17
C ALA A 140 -12.59 -8.97 6.23
N PHE A 141 -13.42 -8.64 5.23
CA PHE A 141 -14.85 -8.97 5.27
C PHE A 141 -15.26 -10.12 4.33
N GLY A 142 -14.32 -10.65 3.53
CA GLY A 142 -14.59 -11.78 2.64
C GLY A 142 -15.49 -11.45 1.45
N LEU A 143 -15.65 -10.18 1.12
CA LEU A 143 -16.51 -9.74 0.02
C LEU A 143 -15.81 -9.95 -1.34
N PRO A 144 -16.52 -10.48 -2.36
CA PRO A 144 -15.94 -10.81 -3.66
C PRO A 144 -15.84 -9.57 -4.56
N GLU A 145 -14.93 -8.66 -4.25
CA GLU A 145 -14.69 -7.43 -5.00
C GLU A 145 -13.73 -7.66 -6.17
N ALA A 146 -13.97 -7.01 -7.31
CA ALA A 146 -13.04 -7.03 -8.42
C ALA A 146 -12.10 -5.81 -8.37
N PHE A 147 -10.81 -6.05 -8.30
CA PHE A 147 -9.79 -4.99 -8.28
C PHE A 147 -8.48 -5.41 -8.96
N VAL A 148 -7.69 -4.45 -9.37
CA VAL A 148 -6.40 -4.64 -10.03
C VAL A 148 -5.29 -3.96 -9.25
N GLU A 149 -4.25 -4.73 -8.90
CA GLU A 149 -2.98 -4.23 -8.39
C GLU A 149 -1.81 -4.74 -9.24
N THR A 150 -0.59 -4.40 -8.91
CA THR A 150 0.57 -4.64 -9.78
C THR A 150 0.85 -6.12 -10.08
N ASN A 151 0.63 -7.05 -9.11
CA ASN A 151 0.83 -8.47 -9.33
C ASN A 151 -0.32 -9.08 -10.11
N ILE A 152 -1.56 -8.71 -9.77
CA ILE A 152 -2.77 -9.10 -10.52
C ILE A 152 -2.64 -8.64 -11.98
N ARG A 153 -2.25 -7.39 -12.19
CA ARG A 153 -1.99 -6.85 -13.53
C ARG A 153 -0.94 -7.68 -14.29
N ALA A 154 0.16 -8.10 -13.63
CA ALA A 154 1.17 -8.94 -14.25
C ALA A 154 0.60 -10.29 -14.69
N VAL A 155 -0.23 -10.93 -13.86
CA VAL A 155 -0.91 -12.19 -14.18
C VAL A 155 -1.80 -12.02 -15.39
N PHE A 156 -2.74 -11.08 -15.36
CA PHE A 156 -3.70 -10.91 -16.46
C PHE A 156 -3.05 -10.48 -17.78
N ILE A 157 -2.00 -9.65 -17.75
CA ILE A 157 -1.23 -9.31 -18.95
C ILE A 157 -0.49 -10.54 -19.48
N HIS A 158 0.03 -11.40 -18.62
CA HIS A 158 0.71 -12.63 -19.04
C HIS A 158 -0.25 -13.60 -19.72
N GLU A 159 -1.36 -13.89 -19.07
CA GLU A 159 -2.29 -14.95 -19.46
C GLU A 159 -3.22 -14.55 -20.63
N PHE A 160 -3.68 -13.31 -20.65
CA PHE A 160 -4.74 -12.87 -21.57
C PHE A 160 -4.29 -11.87 -22.64
N PHE A 161 -3.07 -11.31 -22.50
CA PHE A 161 -2.54 -10.31 -23.44
C PHE A 161 -1.08 -10.61 -23.80
N PRO A 162 -0.75 -11.81 -24.34
CA PRO A 162 0.64 -12.25 -24.53
C PRO A 162 1.44 -11.31 -25.43
N GLU A 163 0.84 -10.77 -26.48
CA GLU A 163 1.49 -9.91 -27.47
C GLU A 163 1.16 -8.42 -27.33
N ALA A 164 0.22 -8.06 -26.44
CA ALA A 164 -0.23 -6.67 -26.31
C ALA A 164 0.72 -5.84 -25.45
N SER A 165 0.78 -4.54 -25.77
CA SER A 165 1.44 -3.51 -24.97
C SER A 165 0.47 -2.35 -24.71
N GLY A 166 0.71 -1.59 -23.64
CA GLY A 166 -0.19 -0.50 -23.25
C GLY A 166 -1.51 -0.96 -22.66
N VAL A 167 -1.58 -2.18 -22.13
CA VAL A 167 -2.81 -2.76 -21.54
C VAL A 167 -3.26 -1.94 -20.33
N SER A 168 -4.51 -1.49 -20.36
CA SER A 168 -5.12 -0.68 -19.31
C SER A 168 -5.83 -1.54 -18.24
N ASP A 169 -6.02 -0.98 -17.04
CA ASP A 169 -6.81 -1.64 -16.01
C ASP A 169 -8.29 -1.81 -16.41
N ALA A 170 -8.81 -0.94 -17.26
CA ALA A 170 -10.17 -1.04 -17.80
C ALA A 170 -10.37 -2.28 -18.72
N GLU A 171 -9.31 -2.75 -19.36
CA GLU A 171 -9.32 -4.00 -20.14
C GLU A 171 -9.15 -5.23 -19.25
N ILE A 172 -8.40 -5.11 -18.16
CA ILE A 172 -8.13 -6.20 -17.22
C ILE A 172 -9.31 -6.47 -16.30
N LEU A 173 -9.97 -5.43 -15.80
CA LEU A 173 -11.00 -5.54 -14.75
C LEU A 173 -12.16 -6.49 -15.09
N PRO A 174 -12.71 -6.51 -16.32
CA PRO A 174 -13.75 -7.49 -16.71
C PRO A 174 -13.27 -8.94 -16.63
N LEU A 175 -11.98 -9.20 -16.92
CA LEU A 175 -11.40 -10.54 -16.81
C LEU A 175 -11.19 -10.93 -15.34
N VAL A 176 -10.79 -9.99 -14.49
CA VAL A 176 -10.72 -10.21 -13.04
C VAL A 176 -12.09 -10.58 -12.50
N GLU A 177 -13.15 -9.85 -12.89
CA GLU A 177 -14.53 -10.12 -12.49
C GLU A 177 -14.99 -11.52 -12.95
N ALA A 178 -14.71 -11.88 -14.21
CA ALA A 178 -15.10 -13.18 -14.79
C ALA A 178 -14.36 -14.37 -14.15
N THR A 179 -13.11 -14.15 -13.72
CA THR A 179 -12.27 -15.21 -13.13
C THR A 179 -12.32 -15.24 -11.60
N LEU A 180 -13.01 -14.30 -10.96
CA LEU A 180 -13.07 -14.20 -9.50
C LEU A 180 -13.68 -15.46 -8.85
N ASP A 181 -12.96 -16.09 -7.95
CA ASP A 181 -13.52 -17.13 -7.08
C ASP A 181 -14.35 -16.46 -5.96
N ARG A 182 -15.66 -16.35 -6.20
CA ARG A 182 -16.59 -15.69 -5.27
C ARG A 182 -16.82 -16.48 -3.98
N ALA A 183 -16.51 -17.78 -3.97
CA ALA A 183 -16.62 -18.62 -2.78
C ALA A 183 -15.43 -18.44 -1.83
N GLN A 184 -14.24 -18.18 -2.39
CA GLN A 184 -13.02 -18.00 -1.63
C GLN A 184 -12.21 -16.76 -2.12
N PRO A 185 -12.80 -15.54 -2.11
CA PRO A 185 -12.20 -14.37 -2.75
C PRO A 185 -10.85 -14.00 -2.13
N ARG A 186 -10.72 -14.12 -0.81
CA ARG A 186 -9.48 -13.87 -0.08
C ARG A 186 -8.35 -14.79 -0.52
N ARG A 187 -8.60 -16.10 -0.58
CA ARG A 187 -7.61 -17.10 -1.00
C ARG A 187 -7.25 -16.91 -2.47
N TRP A 188 -8.23 -16.61 -3.30
CA TRP A 188 -8.03 -16.31 -4.72
C TRP A 188 -7.06 -15.15 -4.95
N TYR A 189 -7.27 -14.02 -4.28
CA TYR A 189 -6.37 -12.88 -4.41
C TYR A 189 -4.99 -13.13 -3.83
N GLN A 190 -4.86 -13.88 -2.75
CA GLN A 190 -3.55 -14.28 -2.23
C GLN A 190 -2.80 -15.14 -3.26
N ALA A 191 -3.49 -16.06 -3.92
CA ALA A 191 -2.93 -16.91 -4.97
C ALA A 191 -2.50 -16.08 -6.20
N LEU A 192 -3.35 -15.19 -6.69
CA LEU A 192 -3.02 -14.26 -7.78
C LEU A 192 -1.81 -13.38 -7.46
N MET A 193 -1.73 -12.84 -6.24
CA MET A 193 -0.59 -12.00 -5.82
C MET A 193 0.72 -12.79 -5.77
N ASP A 194 0.68 -14.06 -5.42
CA ASP A 194 1.87 -14.90 -5.37
C ASP A 194 2.31 -15.33 -6.78
N TYR A 195 1.37 -15.75 -7.60
CA TYR A 195 1.64 -16.07 -9.00
C TYR A 195 2.20 -14.85 -9.76
N GLY A 196 1.60 -13.67 -9.57
CA GLY A 196 2.07 -12.43 -10.18
C GLY A 196 3.44 -11.98 -9.66
N ALA A 197 3.78 -12.26 -8.41
CA ALA A 197 5.12 -11.98 -7.88
C ALA A 197 6.18 -12.84 -8.59
N MET A 198 5.92 -14.14 -8.75
CA MET A 198 6.79 -15.06 -9.50
C MET A 198 6.98 -14.62 -10.96
N LEU A 199 5.90 -14.25 -11.66
CA LEU A 199 5.98 -13.76 -13.04
C LEU A 199 6.83 -12.48 -13.15
N LYS A 200 6.79 -11.62 -12.15
CA LYS A 200 7.60 -10.38 -12.13
C LYS A 200 9.10 -10.64 -11.96
N GLU A 201 9.49 -11.72 -11.32
CA GLU A 201 10.89 -12.13 -11.21
C GLU A 201 11.44 -12.63 -12.55
N SER A 202 10.62 -13.35 -13.33
CA SER A 202 11.05 -13.97 -14.60
C SER A 202 10.99 -13.04 -15.82
N GLY A 203 10.26 -11.93 -15.78
CA GLY A 203 10.13 -11.06 -16.97
C GLY A 203 9.25 -9.83 -16.80
N ASN A 204 8.62 -9.70 -15.65
CA ASN A 204 7.74 -8.59 -15.27
C ASN A 204 6.73 -8.16 -16.36
N PRO A 205 5.67 -8.95 -16.63
CA PRO A 205 4.65 -8.64 -17.63
C PRO A 205 3.98 -7.28 -17.41
N SER A 206 3.93 -6.78 -16.16
CA SER A 206 3.33 -5.46 -15.85
C SER A 206 4.05 -4.27 -16.51
N ARG A 207 5.25 -4.48 -17.09
CA ARG A 207 5.93 -3.46 -17.91
C ARG A 207 5.15 -3.13 -19.18
N ARG A 208 4.31 -4.04 -19.65
CA ARG A 208 3.44 -3.86 -20.81
C ARG A 208 2.13 -3.13 -20.49
N SER A 209 1.93 -2.74 -19.23
CA SER A 209 0.75 -1.96 -18.83
C SER A 209 0.87 -0.49 -19.22
N ALA A 210 -0.27 0.13 -19.58
CA ALA A 210 -0.40 1.57 -19.74
C ALA A 210 -0.08 2.36 -18.47
N HIS A 211 -0.17 1.70 -17.31
CA HIS A 211 0.08 2.29 -15.99
C HIS A 211 1.51 2.05 -15.47
N HIS A 212 2.38 1.42 -16.26
CA HIS A 212 3.76 1.16 -15.83
C HIS A 212 4.53 2.46 -15.67
N ARG A 213 4.95 2.75 -14.44
CA ARG A 213 5.83 3.89 -14.13
C ARG A 213 6.98 3.41 -13.27
N PRO A 214 8.23 3.41 -13.79
CA PRO A 214 9.39 3.07 -13.00
C PRO A 214 9.59 4.08 -11.88
N GLN A 215 9.83 3.58 -10.68
CA GLN A 215 10.15 4.44 -9.53
C GLN A 215 11.56 5.03 -9.71
N SER A 216 11.72 6.34 -9.48
CA SER A 216 13.03 7.00 -9.50
C SER A 216 13.98 6.40 -8.45
N ARG A 217 15.30 6.50 -8.68
CA ARG A 217 16.31 6.04 -7.73
C ARG A 217 16.10 6.68 -6.36
N PHE A 218 16.36 5.91 -5.29
CA PHE A 218 16.20 6.40 -3.91
C PHE A 218 17.39 7.25 -3.48
N GLY A 219 18.61 6.81 -3.77
CA GLY A 219 19.85 7.53 -3.44
C GLY A 219 19.89 8.91 -4.10
N GLY A 220 20.20 9.94 -3.35
CA GLY A 220 20.23 11.33 -3.80
C GLY A 220 18.85 11.96 -4.04
N SER A 221 17.76 11.27 -3.72
CA SER A 221 16.41 11.80 -3.96
C SER A 221 15.91 12.64 -2.78
N ARG A 222 14.94 13.53 -3.06
CA ARG A 222 14.18 14.25 -2.01
C ARG A 222 13.51 13.30 -1.01
N ARG A 223 13.11 12.10 -1.42
CA ARG A 223 12.56 11.08 -0.51
C ARG A 223 13.59 10.63 0.53
N GLN A 224 14.85 10.49 0.13
CA GLN A 224 15.95 10.18 1.05
C GLN A 224 16.18 11.32 2.05
N ALA A 225 16.28 12.57 1.55
CA ALA A 225 16.48 13.74 2.40
C ALA A 225 15.35 13.89 3.44
N ARG A 226 14.07 13.73 3.04
CA ARG A 226 12.92 13.71 3.96
C ARG A 226 13.05 12.65 5.06
N GLY A 227 13.50 11.45 4.69
CA GLY A 227 13.72 10.36 5.65
C GLY A 227 14.83 10.66 6.65
N ILE A 228 15.91 11.31 6.21
CA ILE A 228 17.05 11.71 7.05
C ILE A 228 16.60 12.80 8.05
N ILE A 229 15.93 13.84 7.59
CA ILE A 229 15.42 14.93 8.44
C ILE A 229 14.49 14.38 9.53
N LEU A 230 13.48 13.58 9.16
CA LEU A 230 12.56 13.01 10.14
C LEU A 230 13.27 12.12 11.16
N ARG A 231 14.24 11.33 10.73
CA ARG A 231 15.03 10.50 11.63
C ARG A 231 15.84 11.34 12.62
N ALA A 232 16.46 12.43 12.16
CA ALA A 232 17.19 13.34 13.03
C ALA A 232 16.27 13.98 14.07
N LEU A 233 15.13 14.54 13.65
CA LEU A 233 14.17 15.16 14.54
C LEU A 233 13.53 14.18 15.56
N LEU A 234 13.28 12.92 15.14
CA LEU A 234 12.77 11.90 16.05
C LEU A 234 13.80 11.41 17.06
N ARG A 235 15.08 11.40 16.69
CA ARG A 235 16.16 10.96 17.56
C ARG A 235 16.60 12.07 18.53
N ASP A 236 16.79 13.28 18.02
CA ASP A 236 17.46 14.40 18.73
C ASP A 236 16.45 15.37 19.34
N GLY A 237 15.15 15.23 18.97
CA GLY A 237 14.09 16.11 19.45
C GLY A 237 14.01 17.46 18.72
N PRO A 238 13.21 18.41 19.27
CA PRO A 238 13.05 19.75 18.71
C PRO A 238 14.38 20.50 18.64
N THR A 239 14.61 21.19 17.50
CA THR A 239 15.87 21.91 17.25
C THR A 239 15.64 23.11 16.33
N SER A 240 16.62 23.99 16.16
CA SER A 240 16.54 25.06 15.15
C SER A 240 16.92 24.54 13.76
N ALA A 241 16.44 25.21 12.68
CA ALA A 241 16.82 24.88 11.30
C ALA A 241 18.34 24.85 11.11
N ARG A 242 19.06 25.79 11.73
CA ARG A 242 20.51 25.87 11.65
C ARG A 242 21.19 24.67 12.32
N MET A 243 20.72 24.28 13.50
CA MET A 243 21.27 23.11 14.24
C MET A 243 20.97 21.80 13.49
N LEU A 244 19.75 21.67 12.95
CA LEU A 244 19.36 20.52 12.15
C LEU A 244 20.26 20.40 10.92
N ALA A 245 20.50 21.50 10.19
CA ALA A 245 21.38 21.50 9.04
C ALA A 245 22.83 21.13 9.42
N SER A 246 23.33 21.61 10.57
CA SER A 246 24.68 21.27 11.05
C SER A 246 24.80 19.81 11.53
N SER A 247 23.69 19.15 11.92
CA SER A 247 23.69 17.77 12.39
C SER A 247 23.66 16.73 11.26
N ILE A 248 23.36 17.17 10.02
CA ILE A 248 23.26 16.29 8.85
C ILE A 248 24.43 16.57 7.93
N ALA A 249 25.32 15.58 7.80
CA ALA A 249 26.38 15.65 6.81
C ALA A 249 25.80 15.82 5.41
N GLU A 250 26.41 16.64 4.57
CA GLU A 250 25.99 16.88 3.19
C GLU A 250 24.64 17.61 3.04
N TRP A 251 24.28 18.50 3.96
CA TRP A 251 23.09 19.35 3.79
C TRP A 251 23.25 20.23 2.53
N ASP A 252 22.25 20.17 1.65
CA ASP A 252 22.16 20.95 0.41
C ASP A 252 20.73 21.39 0.13
N SER A 253 20.50 22.05 -1.01
CA SER A 253 19.17 22.54 -1.40
C SER A 253 18.07 21.45 -1.46
N ARG A 254 18.45 20.18 -1.65
CA ARG A 254 17.48 19.06 -1.59
C ARG A 254 16.89 18.88 -0.19
N PHE A 255 17.70 19.15 0.84
CA PHE A 255 17.23 19.10 2.22
C PHE A 255 16.35 20.30 2.57
N ASP A 256 16.64 21.50 2.04
CA ASP A 256 15.78 22.66 2.21
C ASP A 256 14.40 22.40 1.60
N ASP A 257 14.35 21.92 0.35
CA ASP A 257 13.12 21.50 -0.30
C ASP A 257 12.39 20.39 0.46
N ALA A 258 13.15 19.41 0.99
CA ALA A 258 12.61 18.31 1.76
C ALA A 258 11.97 18.79 3.07
N LEU A 259 12.62 19.73 3.79
CA LEU A 259 12.11 20.30 5.02
C LEU A 259 10.80 21.07 4.76
N GLU A 260 10.76 21.94 3.73
CA GLU A 260 9.56 22.67 3.36
C GLU A 260 8.41 21.74 2.96
N THR A 261 8.71 20.66 2.24
CA THR A 261 7.68 19.65 1.93
C THR A 261 7.23 18.86 3.16
N LEU A 262 8.09 18.62 4.15
CA LEU A 262 7.70 17.98 5.41
C LEU A 262 6.76 18.88 6.24
N LYS A 263 7.04 20.19 6.28
CA LYS A 263 6.16 21.17 6.92
C LYS A 263 4.79 21.24 6.23
N ARG A 264 4.78 21.35 4.89
CA ARG A 264 3.54 21.37 4.08
C ARG A 264 2.69 20.10 4.28
N ASP A 265 3.35 18.97 4.42
CA ASP A 265 2.70 17.67 4.64
C ASP A 265 2.25 17.45 6.09
N GLY A 266 2.49 18.40 7.00
CA GLY A 266 2.12 18.33 8.41
C GLY A 266 2.94 17.31 9.23
N LEU A 267 4.07 16.85 8.72
CA LEU A 267 4.96 15.90 9.40
C LEU A 267 5.92 16.62 10.36
N VAL A 268 6.20 17.87 10.07
CA VAL A 268 7.10 18.76 10.82
C VAL A 268 6.39 20.08 11.05
N VAL A 269 6.52 20.60 12.24
CA VAL A 269 6.01 21.93 12.62
C VAL A 269 7.16 22.85 12.99
N GLU A 270 7.00 24.14 12.68
CA GLU A 270 7.93 25.20 13.08
C GLU A 270 7.19 26.20 13.96
N ARG A 271 7.71 26.43 15.16
CA ARG A 271 7.17 27.39 16.13
C ARG A 271 8.29 28.36 16.51
N GLY A 272 8.23 29.57 16.00
CA GLY A 272 9.34 30.53 16.10
C GLY A 272 10.57 30.02 15.39
N THR A 273 11.67 29.79 16.10
CA THR A 273 12.92 29.24 15.55
C THR A 273 13.06 27.73 15.75
N VAL A 274 12.09 27.08 16.37
CA VAL A 274 12.16 25.66 16.72
C VAL A 274 11.37 24.81 15.73
N ILE A 275 12.03 23.81 15.19
CA ILE A 275 11.46 22.79 14.32
C ILE A 275 11.33 21.48 15.09
N SER A 276 10.19 20.84 15.00
CA SER A 276 9.92 19.54 15.63
C SER A 276 9.07 18.65 14.70
N VAL A 277 9.09 17.35 14.96
CA VAL A 277 8.04 16.46 14.44
C VAL A 277 6.70 16.91 15.05
N ILE A 278 5.59 16.67 14.32
CA ILE A 278 4.24 16.91 14.85
C ILE A 278 4.08 16.23 16.21
N PRO A 279 3.58 16.94 17.24
CA PRO A 279 3.50 16.43 18.62
C PRO A 279 2.51 15.28 18.79
#